data_df6a278e6e236a4cf6265811ca604315
#
_entry.id   df6a278e6e236a4cf6265811ca604315
#
_cell.length_a   1.000
_cell.length_b   1.000
_cell.length_c   1.000
_cell.angle_alpha   90.00
_cell.angle_beta   90.00
_cell.angle_gamma   90.00
#
_symmetry.space_group_name_H-M   'P 1'
#
loop_
_entity.id
_entity.type
_entity.pdbx_description
1 polymer ?
#
loop_
_entity_poly.entity_id
_entity_poly.type
_entity_poly.pdbx_seq_one_letter_code
_entity_poly.pdbx_strand_id
1 'polypeptide(L)'
;MNKSFLYGKVFRICGLAVGLAALMLAGCEQRRYVTVPVSGRITLDGKPAEGVHVSFQPEGGGPASAGITDQEGRYTLRRIDTQQPGAIVGAHRVYFSLVAENVSQDDAGRPLKSRLPEKYRKGMISFTVPPGGTDQADFHLTSRP
;
A
#
# COMPACT_ATOMS: atom_id res chain seq x y z
N MET A 1 7.97 24.96 64.50
CA MET A 1 7.71 24.01 63.37
C MET A 1 7.81 24.77 62.08
N ASN A 2 8.86 24.50 61.31
CA ASN A 2 9.31 25.36 60.21
C ASN A 2 8.54 25.07 58.91
N LYS A 3 7.59 25.95 58.56
CA LYS A 3 6.74 25.84 57.34
C LYS A 3 7.53 25.95 56.02
N SER A 4 8.77 26.41 56.06
CA SER A 4 9.65 26.57 54.87
C SER A 4 10.17 25.27 54.30
N PHE A 5 10.13 24.16 55.06
CA PHE A 5 10.67 22.86 54.60
C PHE A 5 9.69 22.07 53.73
N LEU A 6 8.40 22.34 53.89
CA LEU A 6 7.37 21.68 53.05
C LEU A 6 7.24 22.27 51.65
N TYR A 7 7.44 23.60 51.52
CA TYR A 7 7.30 24.26 50.21
C TYR A 7 8.38 23.86 49.19
N GLY A 8 9.61 23.59 49.67
CA GLY A 8 10.71 23.19 48.81
C GLY A 8 10.56 21.79 48.17
N LYS A 9 9.87 20.87 48.87
CA LYS A 9 9.64 19.51 48.36
C LYS A 9 8.49 19.45 47.34
N VAL A 10 7.45 20.26 47.57
CA VAL A 10 6.29 20.32 46.65
C VAL A 10 6.71 20.95 45.32
N PHE A 11 7.57 21.97 45.34
CA PHE A 11 8.04 22.62 44.10
C PHE A 11 8.94 21.75 43.25
N ARG A 12 9.75 20.85 43.88
CA ARG A 12 10.59 19.87 43.18
C ARG A 12 9.78 18.74 42.53
N ILE A 13 8.70 18.31 43.15
CA ILE A 13 7.83 17.24 42.63
C ILE A 13 6.98 17.77 41.48
N CYS A 14 6.47 19.02 41.55
CA CYS A 14 5.75 19.66 40.43
C CYS A 14 6.65 19.87 39.18
N GLY A 15 7.91 20.27 39.39
CA GLY A 15 8.86 20.44 38.27
C GLY A 15 9.18 19.14 37.53
N LEU A 16 9.29 18.01 38.26
CA LEU A 16 9.50 16.71 37.64
C LEU A 16 8.27 16.19 36.88
N ALA A 17 7.08 16.43 37.41
CA ALA A 17 5.82 16.02 36.75
C ALA A 17 5.55 16.79 35.45
N VAL A 18 5.86 18.09 35.40
CA VAL A 18 5.74 18.92 34.20
C VAL A 18 6.76 18.52 33.12
N GLY A 19 7.98 18.16 33.53
CA GLY A 19 9.01 17.67 32.59
C GLY A 19 8.66 16.33 31.97
N LEU A 20 8.04 15.42 32.70
CA LEU A 20 7.64 14.11 32.20
C LEU A 20 6.41 14.19 31.26
N ALA A 21 5.50 15.15 31.51
CA ALA A 21 4.34 15.39 30.64
C ALA A 21 4.73 16.00 29.28
N ALA A 22 5.81 16.79 29.23
CA ALA A 22 6.31 17.37 27.98
C ALA A 22 6.96 16.35 27.03
N LEU A 23 7.49 15.22 27.54
CA LEU A 23 8.04 14.14 26.70
C LEU A 23 6.97 13.30 25.99
N MET A 24 5.71 13.32 26.44
CA MET A 24 4.61 12.56 25.84
C MET A 24 3.99 13.26 24.62
N LEU A 25 4.41 14.49 24.32
CA LEU A 25 3.96 15.27 23.15
C LEU A 25 4.90 15.12 21.93
N ALA A 26 5.89 14.22 21.97
CA ALA A 26 6.61 13.78 20.79
C ALA A 26 5.63 12.98 19.92
N GLY A 27 4.72 13.70 19.25
CA GLY A 27 3.66 13.16 18.42
C GLY A 27 4.26 12.33 17.29
N CYS A 28 3.62 11.24 16.97
CA CYS A 28 3.85 10.47 15.75
C CYS A 28 3.90 11.42 14.56
N GLU A 29 5.06 11.61 13.98
CA GLU A 29 5.24 12.35 12.73
C GLU A 29 4.54 11.55 11.63
N GLN A 30 3.33 11.95 11.32
CA GLN A 30 2.51 11.30 10.30
C GLN A 30 3.09 11.68 8.94
N ARG A 31 3.87 10.77 8.36
CA ARG A 31 4.43 10.98 7.01
C ARG A 31 3.29 11.27 6.03
N ARG A 32 3.31 12.47 5.46
CA ARG A 32 2.39 12.85 4.39
C ARG A 32 2.92 12.32 3.08
N TYR A 33 2.19 11.38 2.48
CA TYR A 33 2.51 10.84 1.16
C TYR A 33 1.75 11.62 0.09
N VAL A 34 2.45 12.05 -0.96
CA VAL A 34 1.81 12.63 -2.14
C VAL A 34 1.22 11.49 -2.97
N THR A 35 -0.10 11.46 -3.06
CA THR A 35 -0.86 10.47 -3.83
C THR A 35 -1.38 11.14 -5.10
N VAL A 36 -1.20 10.49 -6.24
CA VAL A 36 -1.62 10.95 -7.56
C VAL A 36 -2.44 9.87 -8.27
N PRO A 37 -3.39 10.24 -9.16
CA PRO A 37 -4.20 9.27 -9.90
C PRO A 37 -3.33 8.32 -10.73
N VAL A 38 -3.62 7.03 -10.63
CA VAL A 38 -2.96 5.99 -11.44
C VAL A 38 -4.01 5.01 -11.94
N SER A 39 -4.03 4.81 -13.25
CA SER A 39 -4.86 3.82 -13.94
C SER A 39 -4.09 3.24 -15.12
N GLY A 40 -4.62 2.16 -15.67
CA GLY A 40 -4.00 1.50 -16.82
C GLY A 40 -4.80 0.27 -17.25
N ARG A 41 -4.21 -0.52 -18.12
CA ARG A 41 -4.79 -1.73 -18.66
C ARG A 41 -3.86 -2.92 -18.47
N ILE A 42 -4.44 -4.08 -18.17
CA ILE A 42 -3.72 -5.34 -18.08
C ILE A 42 -4.22 -6.29 -19.16
N THR A 43 -3.29 -6.89 -19.88
CA THR A 43 -3.57 -7.98 -20.83
C THR A 43 -2.86 -9.25 -20.38
N LEU A 44 -3.48 -10.41 -20.63
CA LEU A 44 -2.89 -11.72 -20.44
C LEU A 44 -2.90 -12.46 -21.79
N ASP A 45 -1.72 -12.86 -22.27
CA ASP A 45 -1.54 -13.48 -23.59
C ASP A 45 -2.18 -12.66 -24.73
N GLY A 46 -2.07 -11.32 -24.65
CA GLY A 46 -2.57 -10.38 -25.65
C GLY A 46 -4.07 -10.06 -25.58
N LYS A 47 -4.80 -10.65 -24.62
CA LYS A 47 -6.24 -10.39 -24.41
C LYS A 47 -6.46 -9.57 -23.14
N PRO A 48 -7.51 -8.72 -23.07
CA PRO A 48 -7.89 -8.06 -21.84
C PRO A 48 -8.04 -9.07 -20.70
N ALA A 49 -7.45 -8.78 -19.54
CA ALA A 49 -7.47 -9.68 -18.40
C ALA A 49 -8.41 -9.13 -17.32
N GLU A 50 -9.59 -9.73 -17.22
CA GLU A 50 -10.56 -9.45 -16.16
C GLU A 50 -10.15 -10.12 -14.84
N GLY A 51 -10.48 -9.48 -13.70
CA GLY A 51 -10.30 -10.06 -12.37
C GLY A 51 -8.85 -10.19 -11.94
N VAL A 52 -7.93 -9.41 -12.54
CA VAL A 52 -6.55 -9.32 -12.06
C VAL A 52 -6.49 -8.30 -10.93
N HIS A 53 -6.11 -8.75 -9.76
CA HIS A 53 -5.73 -7.87 -8.66
C HIS A 53 -4.29 -7.39 -8.89
N VAL A 54 -4.11 -6.08 -8.98
CA VAL A 54 -2.81 -5.42 -9.09
C VAL A 54 -2.52 -4.63 -7.83
N SER A 55 -1.31 -4.77 -7.29
CA SER A 55 -0.86 -4.07 -6.08
C SER A 55 0.48 -3.38 -6.33
N PHE A 56 0.53 -2.10 -6.01
CA PHE A 56 1.71 -1.25 -6.08
C PHE A 56 2.24 -1.00 -4.68
N GLN A 57 3.41 -1.59 -4.38
CA GLN A 57 4.09 -1.42 -3.09
C GLN A 57 5.22 -0.39 -3.25
N PRO A 58 5.16 0.78 -2.58
CA PRO A 58 6.22 1.78 -2.67
C PRO A 58 7.56 1.24 -2.14
N GLU A 59 8.63 1.40 -2.91
CA GLU A 59 9.99 1.01 -2.47
C GLU A 59 10.53 1.94 -1.38
N GLY A 60 10.11 3.20 -1.37
CA GLY A 60 10.46 4.18 -0.34
C GLY A 60 9.67 4.04 0.97
N GLY A 61 8.85 2.99 1.10
CA GLY A 61 7.95 2.79 2.23
C GLY A 61 6.65 3.57 2.10
N GLY A 62 5.68 3.19 2.91
CA GLY A 62 4.34 3.76 2.90
C GLY A 62 3.26 2.74 2.52
N PRO A 63 1.99 3.15 2.54
CA PRO A 63 0.88 2.27 2.20
C PRO A 63 0.87 1.89 0.72
N ALA A 64 0.55 0.64 0.45
CA ALA A 64 0.34 0.15 -0.90
C ALA A 64 -0.94 0.72 -1.51
N SER A 65 -1.03 0.66 -2.84
CA SER A 65 -2.25 0.92 -3.59
C SER A 65 -2.63 -0.30 -4.40
N ALA A 66 -3.91 -0.56 -4.54
CA ALA A 66 -4.40 -1.73 -5.26
C ALA A 66 -5.59 -1.41 -6.14
N GLY A 67 -5.84 -2.27 -7.11
CA GLY A 67 -6.99 -2.24 -8.00
C GLY A 67 -7.30 -3.62 -8.54
N ILE A 68 -8.49 -3.77 -9.13
CA ILE A 68 -8.92 -5.00 -9.81
C ILE A 68 -9.34 -4.61 -11.20
N THR A 69 -8.95 -5.40 -12.21
CA THR A 69 -9.32 -5.15 -13.59
C THR A 69 -10.77 -5.50 -13.90
N ASP A 70 -11.40 -4.68 -14.74
CA ASP A 70 -12.71 -4.90 -15.31
C ASP A 70 -12.64 -5.85 -16.55
N GLN A 71 -13.78 -6.06 -17.22
CA GLN A 71 -13.90 -6.92 -18.41
C GLN A 71 -13.02 -6.48 -19.59
N GLU A 72 -12.72 -5.19 -19.68
CA GLU A 72 -11.82 -4.62 -20.68
C GLU A 72 -10.35 -4.61 -20.22
N GLY A 73 -10.07 -5.19 -19.06
CA GLY A 73 -8.76 -5.24 -18.46
C GLY A 73 -8.29 -3.91 -17.84
N ARG A 74 -9.17 -2.91 -17.70
CA ARG A 74 -8.85 -1.60 -17.14
C ARG A 74 -8.91 -1.64 -15.61
N TYR A 75 -8.05 -0.87 -14.96
CA TYR A 75 -8.04 -0.72 -13.51
C TYR A 75 -7.71 0.71 -13.09
N THR A 76 -8.12 1.04 -11.88
CA THR A 76 -7.74 2.28 -11.20
C THR A 76 -7.24 1.92 -9.81
N LEU A 77 -6.10 2.48 -9.42
CA LEU A 77 -5.54 2.24 -8.11
C LEU A 77 -6.24 3.06 -7.03
N ARG A 78 -6.34 2.46 -5.83
CA ARG A 78 -6.71 3.14 -4.59
C ARG A 78 -5.75 2.73 -3.48
N ARG A 79 -5.39 3.65 -2.62
CA ARG A 79 -4.60 3.36 -1.43
C ARG A 79 -5.39 2.43 -0.51
N ILE A 80 -4.71 1.41 0.03
CA ILE A 80 -5.39 0.40 0.87
C ILE A 80 -5.77 0.92 2.26
N ASP A 81 -5.06 1.94 2.77
CA ASP A 81 -5.28 2.52 4.10
C ASP A 81 -6.41 3.57 4.15
N THR A 82 -6.51 4.40 3.13
CA THR A 82 -7.44 5.56 3.10
C THR A 82 -8.50 5.46 2.03
N GLN A 83 -8.40 4.49 1.11
CA GLN A 83 -9.23 4.37 -0.10
C GLN A 83 -9.12 5.59 -1.04
N GLN A 84 -8.11 6.43 -0.83
CA GLN A 84 -7.84 7.57 -1.69
C GLN A 84 -7.46 7.10 -3.11
N PRO A 85 -8.05 7.67 -4.18
CA PRO A 85 -7.69 7.29 -5.55
C PRO A 85 -6.22 7.55 -5.85
N GLY A 86 -5.55 6.57 -6.47
CA GLY A 86 -4.19 6.68 -6.95
C GLY A 86 -3.15 5.91 -6.13
N ALA A 87 -1.88 6.27 -6.35
CA ALA A 87 -0.72 5.70 -5.68
C ALA A 87 0.27 6.79 -5.26
N ILE A 88 1.19 6.45 -4.37
CA ILE A 88 2.27 7.35 -3.94
C ILE A 88 3.21 7.61 -5.12
N VAL A 89 3.70 8.84 -5.25
CA VAL A 89 4.72 9.19 -6.26
C VAL A 89 6.03 8.45 -5.98
N GLY A 90 6.66 7.90 -7.02
CA GLY A 90 7.97 7.26 -6.95
C GLY A 90 7.97 5.79 -7.39
N ALA A 91 9.06 5.09 -7.08
CA ALA A 91 9.27 3.71 -7.47
C ALA A 91 8.42 2.72 -6.66
N HIS A 92 7.85 1.74 -7.36
CA HIS A 92 7.00 0.70 -6.79
C HIS A 92 7.41 -0.67 -7.30
N ARG A 93 7.23 -1.69 -6.45
CA ARG A 93 7.13 -3.08 -6.88
C ARG A 93 5.68 -3.40 -7.16
N VAL A 94 5.43 -4.03 -8.30
CA VAL A 94 4.09 -4.35 -8.74
C VAL A 94 3.87 -5.86 -8.65
N TYR A 95 2.77 -6.24 -8.00
CA TYR A 95 2.36 -7.62 -7.79
C TYR A 95 1.04 -7.85 -8.50
N PHE A 96 0.88 -9.05 -9.06
CA PHE A 96 -0.36 -9.45 -9.72
C PHE A 96 -0.86 -10.79 -9.15
N SER A 97 -2.18 -10.90 -8.97
CA SER A 97 -2.85 -12.16 -8.66
C SER A 97 -4.21 -12.21 -9.36
N LEU A 98 -4.70 -13.39 -9.65
CA LEU A 98 -6.05 -13.54 -10.20
C LEU A 98 -7.05 -13.70 -9.04
N VAL A 99 -8.09 -12.90 -9.02
CA VAL A 99 -9.14 -12.96 -7.99
C VAL A 99 -9.83 -14.34 -8.01
N ALA A 100 -10.05 -14.89 -9.20
CA ALA A 100 -10.65 -16.22 -9.35
C ALA A 100 -9.82 -17.35 -8.73
N GLU A 101 -8.49 -17.18 -8.63
CA GLU A 101 -7.61 -18.20 -8.03
C GLU A 101 -7.70 -18.25 -6.50
N ASN A 102 -8.13 -17.15 -5.88
CA ASN A 102 -8.34 -17.09 -4.43
C ASN A 102 -9.67 -17.71 -3.99
N VAL A 103 -10.59 -18.00 -4.95
CA VAL A 103 -11.97 -18.43 -4.68
C VAL A 103 -12.29 -19.75 -5.38
N SER A 104 -11.55 -20.15 -6.40
CA SER A 104 -11.89 -21.30 -7.24
C SER A 104 -11.10 -22.54 -6.86
N GLN A 105 -11.85 -23.55 -6.41
CA GLN A 105 -11.43 -24.94 -6.38
C GLN A 105 -11.94 -25.62 -7.66
N ASP A 106 -11.22 -26.63 -8.15
CA ASP A 106 -11.75 -27.51 -9.17
C ASP A 106 -12.92 -28.36 -8.62
N ASP A 107 -13.60 -29.10 -9.48
CA ASP A 107 -14.72 -29.98 -9.10
C ASP A 107 -14.33 -31.04 -8.03
N ALA A 108 -13.03 -31.24 -7.79
CA ALA A 108 -12.47 -32.13 -6.78
C ALA A 108 -12.03 -31.38 -5.50
N GLY A 109 -12.31 -30.06 -5.38
CA GLY A 109 -11.96 -29.26 -4.22
C GLY A 109 -10.47 -28.87 -4.13
N ARG A 110 -9.71 -29.02 -5.21
CA ARG A 110 -8.28 -28.67 -5.25
C ARG A 110 -8.10 -27.22 -5.70
N PRO A 111 -7.19 -26.43 -5.07
CA PRO A 111 -6.90 -25.08 -5.51
C PRO A 111 -6.47 -25.07 -6.97
N LEU A 112 -7.07 -24.21 -7.79
CA LEU A 112 -6.65 -24.03 -9.17
C LEU A 112 -5.22 -23.49 -9.19
N LYS A 113 -4.36 -24.14 -10.00
CA LYS A 113 -2.99 -23.68 -10.20
C LYS A 113 -3.01 -22.31 -10.85
N SER A 114 -2.29 -21.35 -10.25
CA SER A 114 -2.18 -20.01 -10.82
C SER A 114 -1.71 -20.03 -12.27
N ARG A 115 -2.45 -19.32 -13.14
CA ARG A 115 -2.07 -19.12 -14.54
C ARG A 115 -0.95 -18.08 -14.68
N LEU A 116 -0.70 -17.30 -13.64
CA LEU A 116 0.34 -16.28 -13.68
C LEU A 116 1.68 -16.86 -13.23
N PRO A 117 2.74 -16.69 -14.03
CA PRO A 117 4.11 -17.01 -13.62
C PRO A 117 4.51 -16.35 -12.31
N GLU A 118 5.41 -16.99 -11.58
CA GLU A 118 5.86 -16.57 -10.25
C GLU A 118 6.44 -15.15 -10.23
N LYS A 119 7.10 -14.74 -11.33
CA LYS A 119 7.66 -13.38 -11.50
C LYS A 119 6.62 -12.27 -11.27
N TYR A 120 5.37 -12.49 -11.66
CA TYR A 120 4.29 -11.52 -11.47
C TYR A 120 3.76 -11.51 -10.04
N ARG A 121 3.76 -12.66 -9.37
CA ARG A 121 3.30 -12.81 -7.99
C ARG A 121 4.32 -12.35 -6.96
N LYS A 122 5.63 -12.41 -7.30
CA LYS A 122 6.73 -12.04 -6.41
C LYS A 122 7.15 -10.55 -6.50
N GLY A 123 6.46 -9.73 -7.30
CA GLY A 123 6.79 -8.30 -7.42
C GLY A 123 8.14 -8.06 -8.10
N MET A 124 8.46 -8.84 -9.13
CA MET A 124 9.69 -8.66 -9.92
C MET A 124 9.54 -7.59 -11.00
N ILE A 125 8.37 -6.93 -11.08
CA ILE A 125 8.11 -5.83 -11.98
C ILE A 125 8.15 -4.53 -11.19
N SER A 126 8.94 -3.57 -11.67
CA SER A 126 9.01 -2.22 -11.11
C SER A 126 8.24 -1.24 -11.99
N PHE A 127 7.61 -0.26 -11.37
CA PHE A 127 6.94 0.84 -12.04
C PHE A 127 7.19 2.14 -11.28
N THR A 128 7.49 3.23 -11.98
CA THR A 128 7.67 4.53 -11.35
C THR A 128 6.44 5.38 -11.60
N VAL A 129 5.74 5.75 -10.53
CA VAL A 129 4.60 6.66 -10.58
C VAL A 129 5.10 8.08 -10.71
N PRO A 130 4.80 8.80 -11.82
CA PRO A 130 5.25 10.16 -12.02
C PRO A 130 4.48 11.15 -11.12
N PRO A 131 5.05 12.35 -10.83
CA PRO A 131 4.41 13.34 -9.94
C PRO A 131 3.04 13.84 -10.38
N GLY A 132 2.74 13.77 -11.69
CA GLY A 132 1.43 14.15 -12.25
C GLY A 132 0.39 13.02 -12.29
N GLY A 133 0.75 11.82 -11.85
CA GLY A 133 -0.07 10.63 -12.06
C GLY A 133 0.06 10.09 -13.50
N THR A 134 -0.66 9.01 -13.80
CA THR A 134 -0.67 8.41 -15.14
C THR A 134 -1.93 7.59 -15.36
N ASP A 135 -2.39 7.56 -16.61
CA ASP A 135 -3.43 6.66 -17.12
C ASP A 135 -2.86 5.55 -18.03
N GLN A 136 -1.53 5.45 -18.10
CA GLN A 136 -0.78 4.53 -18.97
C GLN A 136 0.07 3.54 -18.14
N ALA A 137 -0.39 3.14 -16.97
CA ALA A 137 0.25 2.08 -16.20
C ALA A 137 -0.18 0.70 -16.75
N ASP A 138 0.23 0.42 -17.99
CA ASP A 138 -0.19 -0.77 -18.75
C ASP A 138 0.78 -1.93 -18.53
N PHE A 139 0.23 -3.14 -18.38
CA PHE A 139 1.01 -4.36 -18.21
C PHE A 139 0.55 -5.46 -19.18
N HIS A 140 1.53 -6.05 -19.84
CA HIS A 140 1.31 -7.18 -20.75
C HIS A 140 1.84 -8.46 -20.07
N LEU A 141 0.94 -9.22 -19.48
CA LEU A 141 1.26 -10.46 -18.80
C LEU A 141 1.21 -11.63 -19.79
N THR A 142 2.00 -12.66 -19.51
CA THR A 142 1.99 -13.92 -20.24
C THR A 142 1.78 -15.07 -19.28
N SER A 143 1.01 -16.08 -19.67
CA SER A 143 0.79 -17.30 -18.88
C SER A 143 2.00 -18.24 -18.91
N ARG A 144 2.92 -18.02 -19.85
CA ARG A 144 4.16 -18.79 -20.01
C ARG A 144 5.35 -18.04 -19.40
N PRO A 145 6.34 -18.76 -18.81
CA PRO A 145 7.55 -18.16 -18.26
C PRO A 145 8.39 -17.46 -19.31
#